data_4dab57f368b30767e4d05d7242329642
#
_entry.id   4dab57f368b30767e4d05d7242329642
#
_cell.length_a   1.000
_cell.length_b   1.000
_cell.length_c   1.000
_cell.angle_alpha   90.00
_cell.angle_beta   90.00
_cell.angle_gamma   90.00
#
_symmetry.space_group_name_H-M   'P 1'
#
loop_
_entity.id
_entity.type
_entity.pdbx_description
1 polymer ?
#
loop_
_entity_poly.entity_id
_entity_poly.type
_entity_poly.pdbx_seq_one_letter_code
_entity_poly.pdbx_strand_id
1 'polypeptide(L)'
;MKTLSCGILVLAASHEILLCHVTGAWHWDIPKGQAEAGETPLASALRETREECGLDLAGRPFLDLGRMPYRPRKDLHLFAMLSERFDAGICRCDSHYVDHWGRDRPEMDGFEWTAFDWVHRRCARHMGEVLGSRLSLPALLTRLQAGPADVPVE
;
A
#
# COMPACT_ATOMS: atom_id res chain seq x y z
N MET A 1 -16.82 10.89 13.42
CA MET A 1 -16.22 9.55 13.54
C MET A 1 -15.19 9.35 12.44
N LYS A 2 -14.03 8.87 12.79
CA LYS A 2 -12.97 8.58 11.82
C LYS A 2 -13.05 7.14 11.34
N THR A 3 -12.80 6.93 10.04
CA THR A 3 -12.59 5.59 9.51
C THR A 3 -11.10 5.29 9.51
N LEU A 4 -10.75 4.03 9.37
CA LEU A 4 -9.37 3.56 9.29
C LEU A 4 -9.17 2.82 7.98
N SER A 5 -8.20 3.26 7.19
CA SER A 5 -7.71 2.50 6.04
C SER A 5 -6.38 1.85 6.38
N CYS A 6 -6.20 0.63 5.96
CA CYS A 6 -4.98 -0.14 6.22
C CYS A 6 -4.36 -0.56 4.90
N GLY A 7 -3.04 -0.52 4.82
CA GLY A 7 -2.35 -0.83 3.58
C GLY A 7 -0.92 -1.31 3.81
N ILE A 8 -0.31 -1.78 2.72
CA ILE A 8 1.03 -2.34 2.75
C ILE A 8 1.91 -1.60 1.74
N LEU A 9 3.08 -1.16 2.22
CA LEU A 9 4.14 -0.64 1.38
C LEU A 9 5.03 -1.81 0.98
N VAL A 10 4.98 -2.19 -0.28
CA VAL A 10 5.80 -3.28 -0.84
C VAL A 10 7.03 -2.65 -1.46
N LEU A 11 8.18 -2.78 -0.79
CA LEU A 11 9.42 -2.14 -1.18
C LEU A 11 10.40 -3.15 -1.74
N ALA A 12 11.14 -2.76 -2.78
CA ALA A 12 12.20 -3.57 -3.37
C ALA A 12 13.57 -2.94 -3.13
N ALA A 13 14.60 -3.77 -3.13
CA ALA A 13 15.98 -3.33 -2.91
C ALA A 13 16.45 -2.33 -3.99
N SER A 14 15.77 -2.26 -5.12
CA SER A 14 16.04 -1.30 -6.20
C SER A 14 15.59 0.12 -5.88
N HIS A 15 15.13 0.40 -4.63
CA HIS A 15 14.56 1.69 -4.23
C HIS A 15 13.27 2.01 -4.99
N GLU A 16 12.43 0.99 -5.13
CA GLU A 16 11.12 1.12 -5.76
C GLU A 16 10.03 0.61 -4.83
N ILE A 17 8.85 1.17 -5.00
CA ILE A 17 7.63 0.76 -4.30
C ILE A 17 6.59 0.32 -5.33
N LEU A 18 5.83 -0.72 -5.02
CA LEU A 18 4.75 -1.17 -5.89
C LEU A 18 3.55 -0.23 -5.75
N LEU A 19 3.12 0.34 -6.86
CA LEU A 19 1.93 1.19 -6.90
C LEU A 19 0.89 0.60 -7.86
N CYS A 20 -0.37 0.92 -7.58
CA CYS A 20 -1.54 0.50 -8.34
C CYS A 20 -2.16 1.74 -8.97
N HIS A 21 -2.50 1.66 -10.26
CA HIS A 21 -3.18 2.76 -10.93
C HIS A 21 -4.68 2.71 -10.60
N VAL A 22 -5.21 3.83 -10.11
CA VAL A 22 -6.63 3.94 -9.77
C VAL A 22 -7.43 4.12 -11.05
N THR A 23 -8.33 3.19 -11.33
CA THR A 23 -9.13 3.18 -12.55
C THR A 23 -9.93 4.47 -12.69
N GLY A 24 -9.87 5.08 -13.86
CA GLY A 24 -10.60 6.30 -14.15
C GLY A 24 -9.99 7.58 -13.58
N ALA A 25 -8.89 7.48 -12.83
CA ALA A 25 -8.19 8.61 -12.25
C ALA A 25 -6.79 8.75 -12.90
N TRP A 26 -6.13 9.88 -12.64
CA TRP A 26 -4.77 10.08 -13.16
C TRP A 26 -3.72 9.46 -12.24
N HIS A 27 -4.05 9.22 -10.97
CA HIS A 27 -3.05 8.93 -9.94
C HIS A 27 -2.94 7.44 -9.63
N TRP A 28 -1.82 7.13 -8.99
CA TRP A 28 -1.48 5.81 -8.48
C TRP A 28 -1.58 5.83 -6.95
N ASP A 29 -1.72 4.65 -6.37
CA ASP A 29 -1.87 4.51 -4.93
C ASP A 29 -1.22 3.20 -4.47
N ILE A 30 -0.99 3.10 -3.17
CA ILE A 30 -0.61 1.82 -2.56
C ILE A 30 -1.86 0.94 -2.42
N PRO A 31 -1.70 -0.39 -2.35
CA PRO A 31 -2.83 -1.25 -2.00
C PRO A 31 -3.27 -0.95 -0.56
N LYS A 32 -4.52 -0.55 -0.41
CA LYS A 32 -5.11 -0.21 0.88
C LYS A 32 -6.62 -0.16 0.77
N GLY A 33 -7.28 -0.19 1.91
CA GLY A 33 -8.71 0.03 1.97
C GLY A 33 -9.21 0.08 3.39
N GLN A 34 -10.50 0.33 3.52
CA GLN A 34 -11.12 0.55 4.81
C GLN A 34 -11.21 -0.76 5.60
N ALA A 35 -10.81 -0.70 6.86
CA ALA A 35 -10.91 -1.84 7.78
C ALA A 35 -12.38 -2.16 8.03
N GLU A 36 -12.68 -3.45 8.06
CA GLU A 36 -14.02 -3.96 8.40
C GLU A 36 -14.10 -4.26 9.89
N ALA A 37 -15.32 -4.28 10.40
CA ALA A 37 -15.55 -4.55 11.82
C ALA A 37 -14.92 -5.88 12.20
N GLY A 38 -14.18 -5.89 13.32
CA GLY A 38 -13.54 -7.09 13.82
C GLY A 38 -12.21 -7.44 13.21
N GLU A 39 -11.79 -6.75 12.16
CA GLU A 39 -10.46 -6.98 11.57
C GLU A 39 -9.37 -6.28 12.38
N THR A 40 -8.23 -6.96 12.55
CA THR A 40 -7.01 -6.26 12.97
C THR A 40 -6.50 -5.39 11.81
N PRO A 41 -5.71 -4.34 12.08
CA PRO A 41 -5.12 -3.55 10.99
C PRO A 41 -4.33 -4.39 9.99
N LEU A 42 -3.54 -5.36 10.45
CA LEU A 42 -2.78 -6.23 9.54
C LEU A 42 -3.70 -7.11 8.71
N ALA A 43 -4.73 -7.68 9.29
CA ALA A 43 -5.69 -8.51 8.54
C ALA A 43 -6.37 -7.69 7.45
N SER A 44 -6.76 -6.45 7.76
CA SER A 44 -7.35 -5.55 6.79
C SER A 44 -6.36 -5.22 5.66
N ALA A 45 -5.12 -4.88 6.00
CA ALA A 45 -4.10 -4.56 5.00
C ALA A 45 -3.82 -5.75 4.08
N LEU A 46 -3.76 -6.96 4.64
CA LEU A 46 -3.55 -8.18 3.85
C LEU A 46 -4.72 -8.45 2.91
N ARG A 47 -5.94 -8.30 3.41
CA ARG A 47 -7.16 -8.51 2.59
C ARG A 47 -7.22 -7.51 1.44
N GLU A 48 -7.00 -6.23 1.72
CA GLU A 48 -7.06 -5.18 0.70
C GLU A 48 -5.96 -5.38 -0.35
N THR A 49 -4.76 -5.78 0.06
CA THR A 49 -3.68 -6.04 -0.90
C THR A 49 -4.02 -7.21 -1.81
N ARG A 50 -4.63 -8.27 -1.27
CA ARG A 50 -5.06 -9.40 -2.09
C ARG A 50 -6.17 -8.98 -3.06
N GLU A 51 -7.12 -8.17 -2.61
CA GLU A 51 -8.22 -7.71 -3.46
C GLU A 51 -7.75 -6.76 -4.56
N GLU A 52 -6.85 -5.83 -4.24
CA GLU A 52 -6.42 -4.81 -5.19
C GLU A 52 -5.27 -5.23 -6.09
N CYS A 53 -4.39 -6.11 -5.63
CA CYS A 53 -3.20 -6.53 -6.38
C CYS A 53 -3.14 -8.03 -6.68
N GLY A 54 -3.97 -8.84 -6.03
CA GLY A 54 -3.90 -10.29 -6.17
C GLY A 54 -2.70 -10.92 -5.44
N LEU A 55 -2.06 -10.18 -4.53
CA LEU A 55 -0.89 -10.69 -3.81
C LEU A 55 -1.31 -11.24 -2.45
N ASP A 56 -0.93 -12.49 -2.18
CA ASP A 56 -1.10 -13.10 -0.87
C ASP A 56 0.21 -12.94 -0.09
N LEU A 57 0.22 -11.99 0.83
CA LEU A 57 1.41 -11.66 1.61
C LEU A 57 1.34 -12.19 3.05
N ALA A 58 0.36 -13.02 3.36
CA ALA A 58 0.22 -13.60 4.70
C ALA A 58 1.48 -14.36 5.10
N GLY A 59 1.89 -14.20 6.36
CA GLY A 59 3.06 -14.89 6.89
C GLY A 59 4.40 -14.22 6.60
N ARG A 60 4.40 -13.13 5.81
CA ARG A 60 5.63 -12.37 5.58
C ARG A 60 5.97 -11.50 6.79
N PRO A 61 7.25 -11.17 6.99
CA PRO A 61 7.62 -10.21 8.02
C PRO A 61 7.27 -8.78 7.61
N PHE A 62 6.67 -8.04 8.53
CA PHE A 62 6.27 -6.66 8.30
C PHE A 62 6.83 -5.75 9.37
N LEU A 63 7.12 -4.49 9.00
CA LEU A 63 7.27 -3.41 9.94
C LEU A 63 5.90 -2.77 10.13
N ASP A 64 5.45 -2.68 11.37
CA ASP A 64 4.22 -1.97 11.71
C ASP A 64 4.54 -0.49 11.87
N LEU A 65 4.02 0.34 10.98
CA LEU A 65 4.29 1.78 10.99
C LEU A 65 3.31 2.55 11.86
N GLY A 66 2.33 1.86 12.43
CA GLY A 66 1.35 2.46 13.32
C GLY A 66 0.27 3.24 12.59
N ARG A 67 -0.63 3.79 13.40
CA ARG A 67 -1.76 4.57 12.92
C ARG A 67 -1.36 6.04 12.84
N MET A 68 -1.79 6.71 11.77
CA MET A 68 -1.47 8.12 11.53
C MET A 68 -2.67 8.84 10.92
N PRO A 69 -2.80 10.15 11.15
CA PRO A 69 -3.83 10.94 10.46
C PRO A 69 -3.56 10.96 8.95
N TYR A 70 -4.62 10.95 8.16
CA TYR A 70 -4.52 10.96 6.70
C TYR A 70 -5.38 12.06 6.08
N ARG A 71 -6.66 12.04 6.37
CA ARG A 71 -7.63 13.04 5.95
C ARG A 71 -8.47 13.41 7.16
N PRO A 72 -9.28 14.48 7.10
CA PRO A 72 -10.03 14.94 8.29
C PRO A 72 -10.84 13.84 8.97
N ARG A 73 -11.35 12.87 8.22
CA ARG A 73 -12.18 11.79 8.78
C ARG A 73 -11.61 10.41 8.53
N LYS A 74 -10.32 10.32 8.21
CA LYS A 74 -9.69 9.04 7.90
C LYS A 74 -8.28 9.00 8.44
N ASP A 75 -7.97 7.94 9.16
CA ASP A 75 -6.61 7.59 9.54
C ASP A 75 -6.08 6.47 8.64
N LEU A 76 -4.77 6.35 8.59
CA LEU A 76 -4.07 5.23 7.95
C LEU A 76 -3.37 4.39 9.00
N HIS A 77 -3.31 3.09 8.76
CA HIS A 77 -2.40 2.20 9.45
C HIS A 77 -1.62 1.42 8.39
N LEU A 78 -0.34 1.68 8.29
CA LEU A 78 0.51 1.13 7.23
C LEU A 78 1.49 0.13 7.79
N PHE A 79 1.81 -0.84 6.94
CA PHE A 79 2.84 -1.84 7.17
C PHE A 79 3.81 -1.78 6.00
N ALA A 80 5.08 -2.07 6.22
CA ALA A 80 6.06 -2.13 5.16
C ALA A 80 6.71 -3.50 5.12
N MET A 81 7.01 -3.97 3.90
CA MET A 81 7.71 -5.23 3.70
C MET A 81 8.74 -5.11 2.59
N LEU A 82 9.76 -5.94 2.68
CA LEU A 82 10.74 -6.11 1.61
C LEU A 82 10.30 -7.24 0.70
N SER A 83 10.29 -6.98 -0.60
CA SER A 83 9.93 -7.97 -1.61
C SER A 83 11.00 -8.03 -2.68
N GLU A 84 11.09 -9.19 -3.33
CA GLU A 84 11.77 -9.26 -4.61
C GLU A 84 11.05 -8.34 -5.60
N ARG A 85 11.81 -7.82 -6.57
CA ARG A 85 11.22 -7.05 -7.65
C ARG A 85 10.65 -8.01 -8.70
N PHE A 86 9.45 -8.50 -8.43
CA PHE A 86 8.76 -9.40 -9.36
C PHE A 86 8.18 -8.59 -10.53
N ASP A 87 7.73 -9.30 -11.57
CA ASP A 87 7.04 -8.65 -12.70
C ASP A 87 5.67 -8.16 -12.23
N ALA A 88 5.49 -6.85 -12.20
CA ALA A 88 4.22 -6.26 -11.76
C ALA A 88 3.03 -6.68 -12.65
N GLY A 89 3.29 -7.18 -13.85
CA GLY A 89 2.25 -7.70 -14.73
C GLY A 89 1.54 -8.94 -14.19
N ILE A 90 2.06 -9.59 -13.14
CA ILE A 90 1.36 -10.72 -12.50
C ILE A 90 0.22 -10.26 -11.59
N CYS A 91 0.19 -8.99 -11.21
CA CYS A 91 -0.85 -8.48 -10.32
C CYS A 91 -2.22 -8.50 -11.00
N ARG A 92 -3.25 -8.72 -10.20
CA ARG A 92 -4.64 -8.76 -10.63
C ARG A 92 -5.50 -8.08 -9.58
N CYS A 93 -6.44 -7.25 -10.01
CA CYS A 93 -7.41 -6.62 -9.13
C CYS A 93 -8.71 -7.42 -9.15
N ASP A 94 -9.15 -7.87 -7.97
CA ASP A 94 -10.40 -8.61 -7.81
C ASP A 94 -11.51 -7.76 -7.21
N SER A 95 -11.22 -6.51 -6.82
CA SER A 95 -12.24 -5.62 -6.30
C SER A 95 -12.77 -4.72 -7.42
N HIS A 96 -14.08 -4.59 -7.49
CA HIS A 96 -14.77 -3.93 -8.59
C HIS A 96 -15.74 -2.87 -8.06
N TYR A 97 -16.08 -1.94 -8.93
CA TYR A 97 -17.12 -0.97 -8.67
C TYR A 97 -17.94 -0.75 -9.95
N VAL A 98 -19.13 -0.20 -9.81
CA VAL A 98 -19.97 0.18 -10.96
C VAL A 98 -19.76 1.67 -11.18
N ASP A 99 -19.31 2.05 -12.39
CA ASP A 99 -19.09 3.45 -12.72
C ASP A 99 -20.44 4.16 -13.01
N HIS A 100 -20.37 5.46 -13.27
CA HIS A 100 -21.58 6.25 -13.47
C HIS A 100 -22.33 5.92 -14.79
N TRP A 101 -21.73 5.14 -15.67
CA TRP A 101 -22.42 4.60 -16.86
C TRP A 101 -22.98 3.20 -16.63
N GLY A 102 -22.90 2.68 -15.40
CA GLY A 102 -23.38 1.34 -15.08
C GLY A 102 -22.45 0.22 -15.49
N ARG A 103 -21.17 0.51 -15.78
CA ARG A 103 -20.20 -0.52 -16.18
C ARG A 103 -19.45 -1.03 -14.96
N ASP A 104 -19.23 -2.33 -14.95
CA ASP A 104 -18.37 -2.96 -13.95
C ASP A 104 -16.91 -2.71 -14.28
N ARG A 105 -16.18 -2.11 -13.33
CA ARG A 105 -14.78 -1.72 -13.50
C ARG A 105 -13.95 -2.24 -12.33
N PRO A 106 -12.71 -2.69 -12.58
CA PRO A 106 -11.80 -2.97 -11.45
C PRO A 106 -11.43 -1.67 -10.76
N GLU A 107 -11.20 -1.73 -9.45
CA GLU A 107 -10.75 -0.55 -8.71
C GLU A 107 -9.35 -0.11 -9.15
N MET A 108 -8.49 -1.07 -9.48
CA MET A 108 -7.13 -0.81 -9.97
C MET A 108 -6.97 -1.45 -11.34
N ASP A 109 -6.36 -0.73 -12.29
CA ASP A 109 -6.19 -1.21 -13.66
C ASP A 109 -4.74 -1.20 -14.15
N GLY A 110 -3.79 -0.92 -13.29
CA GLY A 110 -2.37 -0.96 -13.62
C GLY A 110 -1.53 -1.18 -12.38
N PHE A 111 -0.35 -1.76 -12.56
CA PHE A 111 0.57 -2.07 -11.46
C PHE A 111 1.99 -1.82 -11.95
N GLU A 112 2.75 -1.01 -11.21
CA GLU A 112 4.13 -0.68 -11.57
C GLU A 112 5.00 -0.49 -10.35
N TRP A 113 6.24 -0.92 -10.47
CA TRP A 113 7.27 -0.50 -9.54
C TRP A 113 7.64 0.95 -9.86
N THR A 114 7.61 1.79 -8.84
CA THR A 114 7.87 3.23 -8.97
C THR A 114 9.06 3.58 -8.11
N ALA A 115 10.04 4.29 -8.70
CA ALA A 115 11.17 4.79 -7.93
C ALA A 115 10.69 5.68 -6.79
N PHE A 116 11.35 5.58 -5.63
CA PHE A 116 10.96 6.37 -4.45
C PHE A 116 10.87 7.86 -4.76
N ASP A 117 11.74 8.36 -5.62
CA ASP A 117 11.78 9.78 -5.98
C ASP A 117 10.57 10.25 -6.80
N TRP A 118 9.77 9.32 -7.33
CA TRP A 118 8.63 9.64 -8.19
C TRP A 118 7.28 9.51 -7.49
N VAL A 119 7.23 9.06 -6.25
CA VAL A 119 5.94 8.81 -5.57
C VAL A 119 5.10 10.08 -5.46
N HIS A 120 5.74 11.24 -5.23
CA HIS A 120 5.03 12.51 -5.09
C HIS A 120 4.40 12.98 -6.40
N ARG A 121 4.87 12.48 -7.55
CA ARG A 121 4.33 12.81 -8.87
C ARG A 121 3.25 11.84 -9.31
N ARG A 122 3.30 10.62 -8.82
CA ARG A 122 2.36 9.58 -9.21
C ARG A 122 1.17 9.45 -8.28
N CYS A 123 1.35 9.74 -7.01
CA CYS A 123 0.29 9.60 -6.00
C CYS A 123 -0.54 10.88 -5.88
N ALA A 124 -1.78 10.71 -5.44
CA ALA A 124 -2.60 11.85 -5.05
C ALA A 124 -1.94 12.58 -3.88
N ARG A 125 -2.34 13.84 -3.67
CA ARG A 125 -1.65 14.76 -2.76
C ARG A 125 -1.40 14.17 -1.37
N HIS A 126 -2.44 13.65 -0.72
CA HIS A 126 -2.29 13.15 0.65
C HIS A 126 -1.35 11.96 0.74
N MET A 127 -1.47 11.01 -0.17
CA MET A 127 -0.58 9.84 -0.19
C MET A 127 0.84 10.26 -0.58
N GLY A 128 0.99 11.19 -1.51
CA GLY A 128 2.30 11.73 -1.85
C GLY A 128 3.00 12.37 -0.66
N GLU A 129 2.26 13.06 0.19
CA GLU A 129 2.80 13.63 1.44
C GLU A 129 3.22 12.54 2.43
N VAL A 130 2.40 11.50 2.58
CA VAL A 130 2.73 10.38 3.46
C VAL A 130 4.03 9.71 3.02
N LEU A 131 4.13 9.33 1.75
CA LEU A 131 5.26 8.57 1.24
C LEU A 131 6.51 9.43 1.00
N GLY A 132 6.33 10.71 0.68
CA GLY A 132 7.43 11.58 0.30
C GLY A 132 7.95 12.47 1.42
N SER A 133 7.15 12.73 2.46
CA SER A 133 7.51 13.69 3.52
C SER A 133 7.37 13.13 4.92
N ARG A 134 6.29 12.42 5.22
CA ARG A 134 6.03 11.92 6.58
C ARG A 134 6.79 10.64 6.89
N LEU A 135 7.01 9.81 5.88
CA LEU A 135 7.84 8.60 5.98
C LEU A 135 9.12 8.81 5.18
N SER A 136 10.15 8.06 5.52
CA SER A 136 11.35 7.97 4.70
C SER A 136 11.41 6.56 4.10
N LEU A 137 11.06 6.43 2.83
CA LEU A 137 11.11 5.13 2.16
C LEU A 137 12.53 4.55 2.14
N PRO A 138 13.59 5.35 1.86
CA PRO A 138 14.95 4.80 1.96
C PRO A 138 15.30 4.28 3.35
N ALA A 139 14.89 4.99 4.41
CA ALA A 139 15.17 4.54 5.78
C ALA A 139 14.38 3.26 6.11
N LEU A 140 13.13 3.16 5.66
CA LEU A 140 12.34 1.94 5.84
C LEU A 140 12.97 0.76 5.11
N LEU A 141 13.45 0.97 3.89
CA LEU A 141 14.14 -0.06 3.14
C LEU A 141 15.38 -0.54 3.89
N THR A 142 16.18 0.37 4.42
CA THR A 142 17.37 0.01 5.20
C THR A 142 16.99 -0.85 6.41
N ARG A 143 15.95 -0.48 7.13
CA ARG A 143 15.47 -1.26 8.27
C ARG A 143 15.02 -2.66 7.86
N LEU A 144 14.29 -2.75 6.76
CA LEU A 144 13.82 -4.04 6.24
C LEU A 144 14.98 -4.92 5.77
N GLN A 145 16.00 -4.33 5.17
CA GLN A 145 17.19 -5.06 4.71
C GLN A 145 18.02 -5.58 5.87
N ALA A 146 18.00 -4.93 7.02
CA ALA A 146 18.67 -5.42 8.21
C ALA A 146 18.04 -6.69 8.74
N GLY A 147 16.75 -6.89 8.44
CA GLY A 147 16.04 -8.12 8.73
C GLY A 147 15.62 -8.26 10.18
N PRO A 148 15.20 -9.48 10.59
CA PRO A 148 14.64 -9.72 11.92
C PRO A 148 15.57 -9.40 13.07
N ALA A 149 16.89 -9.38 12.85
CA ALA A 149 17.86 -9.11 13.89
C ALA A 149 17.70 -7.70 14.49
N ASP A 150 17.12 -6.76 13.71
CA ASP A 150 16.87 -5.41 14.16
C ASP A 150 15.51 -5.23 14.81
N VAL A 151 14.68 -6.26 14.80
CA VAL A 151 13.37 -6.20 15.43
C VAL A 151 13.57 -6.39 16.94
N PRO A 152 13.07 -5.48 17.80
CA PRO A 152 13.18 -5.68 19.24
C PRO A 152 12.56 -7.01 19.65
N VAL A 153 13.26 -7.72 20.49
CA VAL A 153 12.75 -8.96 21.09
C VAL A 153 11.88 -8.56 22.27
N GLU A 154 10.65 -8.93 22.21
CA GLU A 154 9.70 -8.64 23.28
C GLU A 154 9.65 -9.71 24.32
#